data_80c8298f7c60b45ae38f2a633ca67559
#
_entry.id   80c8298f7c60b45ae38f2a633ca67559
#
_cell.length_a   1.000
_cell.length_b   1.000
_cell.length_c   1.000
_cell.angle_alpha   90.00
_cell.angle_beta   90.00
_cell.angle_gamma   90.00
#
_symmetry.space_group_name_H-M   'P 1'
#
loop_
_entity.id
_entity.type
_entity.pdbx_description
1 polymer ?
#
loop_
_entity_poly.entity_id
_entity_poly.type
_entity_poly.pdbx_seq_one_letter_code
_entity_poly.pdbx_strand_id
1 'polypeptide(L)'
;VRRLRDTLAVAKAPTELQRDSASRFAAEAALRTFAHRIVPMPVTPPSVSARRLRRAVEFVHANADLPLGVADIAEAAGLTIRGLQLAFQRSFGTTPRHYLRGVRLDRARDELSTAAPGELVVGDVAARWGFVGAGRFAQHYAQRFGELPRQTLRR
;
A
#
# COMPACT_ATOMS: atom_id res chain seq x y z
N VAL A 1 41.09 -38.02 -54.07
CA VAL A 1 39.98 -38.48 -53.24
C VAL A 1 40.55 -39.23 -52.02
N ARG A 2 40.93 -38.52 -50.98
CA ARG A 2 41.06 -39.01 -49.57
C ARG A 2 41.59 -37.90 -48.69
N ARG A 3 40.96 -37.77 -47.49
CA ARG A 3 41.39 -37.02 -46.33
C ARG A 3 40.94 -35.54 -46.26
N LEU A 4 39.68 -35.39 -45.88
CA LEU A 4 39.20 -34.28 -45.11
C LEU A 4 38.03 -34.77 -44.19
N ARG A 5 38.39 -35.64 -43.27
CA ARG A 5 37.58 -36.03 -42.12
C ARG A 5 38.58 -36.27 -41.01
N ASP A 6 38.67 -35.39 -40.10
CA ASP A 6 39.08 -35.52 -38.70
C ASP A 6 39.68 -34.20 -38.20
N THR A 7 38.81 -33.23 -37.98
CA THR A 7 39.11 -32.18 -36.99
C THR A 7 37.78 -31.64 -36.46
N LEU A 8 36.96 -32.53 -35.94
CA LEU A 8 35.96 -32.10 -34.95
C LEU A 8 36.66 -32.22 -33.60
N ALA A 9 37.28 -31.11 -33.19
CA ALA A 9 37.82 -30.95 -31.84
C ALA A 9 36.68 -31.13 -30.86
N VAL A 10 36.77 -32.17 -30.06
CA VAL A 10 35.98 -32.42 -28.88
C VAL A 10 36.04 -31.18 -28.00
N ALA A 11 34.99 -30.40 -27.98
CA ALA A 11 34.83 -29.31 -27.05
C ALA A 11 34.72 -29.92 -25.64
N LYS A 12 35.88 -29.97 -24.96
CA LYS A 12 35.97 -30.42 -23.57
C LYS A 12 35.07 -29.57 -22.73
N ALA A 13 34.06 -30.17 -22.09
CA ALA A 13 33.16 -29.50 -21.21
C ALA A 13 33.95 -28.68 -20.17
N PRO A 14 33.58 -27.41 -19.90
CA PRO A 14 34.31 -26.57 -18.99
C PRO A 14 34.33 -27.19 -17.60
N THR A 15 35.50 -27.23 -16.97
CA THR A 15 35.68 -27.74 -15.62
C THR A 15 34.90 -26.88 -14.61
N GLU A 16 34.56 -27.46 -13.46
CA GLU A 16 33.82 -26.70 -12.40
C GLU A 16 34.50 -25.38 -12.03
N LEU A 17 35.83 -25.36 -12.03
CA LEU A 17 36.61 -24.16 -11.77
C LEU A 17 36.42 -23.07 -12.84
N GLN A 18 36.21 -23.46 -14.09
CA GLN A 18 35.96 -22.54 -15.21
C GLN A 18 34.52 -22.00 -15.19
N ARG A 19 33.57 -22.79 -14.69
CA ARG A 19 32.18 -22.33 -14.48
C ARG A 19 32.10 -21.34 -13.32
N ASP A 20 32.81 -21.59 -12.22
CA ASP A 20 32.82 -20.73 -11.04
C ASP A 20 33.48 -19.38 -11.33
N SER A 21 34.58 -19.37 -12.07
CA SER A 21 35.24 -18.14 -12.52
C SER A 21 34.37 -17.35 -13.52
N ALA A 22 33.71 -18.01 -14.46
CA ALA A 22 32.82 -17.36 -15.40
C ALA A 22 31.59 -16.75 -14.71
N SER A 23 31.04 -17.42 -13.68
CA SER A 23 29.94 -16.91 -12.89
C SER A 23 30.33 -15.69 -12.05
N ARG A 24 31.54 -15.67 -11.49
CA ARG A 24 32.09 -14.51 -10.77
C ARG A 24 32.33 -13.32 -11.68
N PHE A 25 32.90 -13.53 -12.86
CA PHE A 25 33.10 -12.46 -13.85
C PHE A 25 31.76 -11.90 -14.37
N ALA A 26 30.75 -12.73 -14.58
CA ALA A 26 29.43 -12.30 -15.00
C ALA A 26 28.72 -11.50 -13.91
N ALA A 27 28.83 -11.91 -12.64
CA ALA A 27 28.28 -11.20 -11.50
C ALA A 27 28.97 -9.85 -11.28
N GLU A 28 30.30 -9.79 -11.41
CA GLU A 28 31.06 -8.54 -11.27
C GLU A 28 30.80 -7.56 -12.42
N ALA A 29 30.67 -8.06 -13.65
CA ALA A 29 30.29 -7.26 -14.81
C ALA A 29 28.87 -6.73 -14.71
N ALA A 30 27.94 -7.55 -14.21
CA ALA A 30 26.56 -7.11 -13.93
C ALA A 30 26.53 -6.04 -12.85
N LEU A 31 27.24 -6.21 -11.76
CA LEU A 31 27.30 -5.20 -10.67
C LEU A 31 27.93 -3.89 -11.15
N ARG A 32 28.98 -3.92 -11.99
CA ARG A 32 29.55 -2.71 -12.57
C ARG A 32 28.62 -2.01 -13.56
N THR A 33 27.88 -2.77 -14.35
CA THR A 33 26.91 -2.22 -15.33
C THR A 33 25.70 -1.62 -14.61
N PHE A 34 25.22 -2.25 -13.51
CA PHE A 34 24.11 -1.75 -12.72
C PHE A 34 24.51 -0.62 -11.77
N ALA A 35 25.73 -0.62 -11.24
CA ALA A 35 26.21 0.45 -10.35
C ALA A 35 26.30 1.83 -11.04
N HIS A 36 26.46 1.87 -12.37
CA HIS A 36 26.49 3.12 -13.12
C HIS A 36 25.10 3.69 -13.47
N ARG A 37 24.02 2.97 -13.13
CA ARG A 37 22.64 3.39 -13.39
C ARG A 37 21.82 3.72 -12.16
N ILE A 38 22.40 3.62 -10.97
CA ILE A 38 21.84 4.25 -9.79
C ILE A 38 22.29 5.71 -9.84
N VAL A 39 21.69 6.50 -10.75
CA VAL A 39 21.65 7.94 -10.58
C VAL A 39 20.86 8.11 -9.28
N PRO A 40 21.46 8.72 -8.22
CA PRO A 40 20.69 9.09 -7.06
C PRO A 40 19.62 10.04 -7.59
N MET A 41 18.37 9.58 -7.70
CA MET A 41 17.30 10.53 -7.98
C MET A 41 17.37 11.58 -6.86
N PRO A 42 17.52 12.85 -7.20
CA PRO A 42 17.52 13.88 -6.18
C PRO A 42 16.24 13.67 -5.38
N VAL A 43 16.39 13.38 -4.09
CA VAL A 43 15.26 13.30 -3.17
C VAL A 43 14.78 14.73 -3.05
N THR A 44 13.97 15.15 -4.02
CA THR A 44 13.36 16.46 -4.01
C THR A 44 12.52 16.51 -2.74
N PRO A 45 12.80 17.42 -1.80
CA PRO A 45 12.02 17.52 -0.59
C PRO A 45 10.55 17.65 -0.97
N PRO A 46 9.64 16.91 -0.33
CA PRO A 46 8.24 16.90 -0.70
C PRO A 46 7.73 18.34 -0.76
N SER A 47 7.02 18.66 -1.82
CA SER A 47 6.45 20.00 -2.01
C SER A 47 5.61 20.39 -0.77
N VAL A 48 5.44 21.69 -0.52
CA VAL A 48 4.58 22.18 0.58
C VAL A 48 3.20 21.55 0.53
N SER A 49 2.66 21.36 -0.67
CA SER A 49 1.37 20.69 -0.90
C SER A 49 1.41 19.21 -0.47
N ALA A 50 2.47 18.48 -0.81
CA ALA A 50 2.62 17.08 -0.41
C ALA A 50 2.78 16.91 1.11
N ARG A 51 3.48 17.84 1.78
CA ARG A 51 3.59 17.84 3.25
C ARG A 51 2.24 18.10 3.93
N ARG A 52 1.46 19.05 3.41
CA ARG A 52 0.12 19.35 3.94
C ARG A 52 -0.83 18.18 3.75
N LEU A 53 -0.83 17.55 2.58
CA LEU A 53 -1.64 16.35 2.34
C LEU A 53 -1.26 15.20 3.29
N ARG A 54 0.03 14.97 3.52
CA ARG A 54 0.49 13.95 4.48
C ARG A 54 -0.04 14.23 5.88
N ARG A 55 0.02 15.49 6.37
CA ARG A 55 -0.56 15.87 7.65
C ARG A 55 -2.06 15.57 7.72
N ALA A 56 -2.81 15.85 6.63
CA ALA A 56 -4.22 15.51 6.56
C ALA A 56 -4.47 14.01 6.72
N VAL A 57 -3.68 13.18 6.03
CA VAL A 57 -3.76 11.72 6.11
C VAL A 57 -3.40 11.22 7.50
N GLU A 58 -2.28 11.68 8.07
CA GLU A 58 -1.84 11.34 9.44
C GLU A 58 -2.91 11.71 10.47
N PHE A 59 -3.50 12.91 10.35
CA PHE A 59 -4.57 13.36 11.23
C PHE A 59 -5.81 12.47 11.14
N VAL A 60 -6.23 12.09 9.94
CA VAL A 60 -7.35 11.16 9.72
C VAL A 60 -7.09 9.82 10.39
N HIS A 61 -5.90 9.25 10.21
CA HIS A 61 -5.56 7.93 10.80
C HIS A 61 -5.44 7.96 12.32
N ALA A 62 -4.96 9.08 12.88
CA ALA A 62 -4.79 9.25 14.32
C ALA A 62 -6.12 9.50 15.08
N ASN A 63 -7.13 10.04 14.38
CA ASN A 63 -8.37 10.50 15.01
C ASN A 63 -9.64 9.93 14.33
N ALA A 64 -9.52 8.78 13.66
CA ALA A 64 -10.64 8.20 12.89
C ALA A 64 -11.84 7.82 13.75
N ASP A 65 -11.66 7.53 15.04
CA ASP A 65 -12.65 7.21 16.03
C ASP A 65 -13.46 8.44 16.51
N LEU A 66 -12.88 9.64 16.35
CA LEU A 66 -13.51 10.88 16.77
C LEU A 66 -14.55 11.37 15.73
N PRO A 67 -15.52 12.23 16.15
CA PRO A 67 -16.52 12.81 15.25
C PRO A 67 -15.90 13.89 14.33
N LEU A 68 -15.03 13.48 13.39
CA LEU A 68 -14.32 14.38 12.48
C LEU A 68 -15.18 14.82 11.31
N GLY A 69 -15.15 16.14 11.04
CA GLY A 69 -15.62 16.78 9.82
C GLY A 69 -14.48 17.07 8.82
N VAL A 70 -14.85 17.46 7.61
CA VAL A 70 -13.88 17.88 6.57
C VAL A 70 -13.14 19.15 6.98
N ALA A 71 -13.79 20.02 7.76
CA ALA A 71 -13.20 21.26 8.27
C ALA A 71 -12.02 20.98 9.21
N ASP A 72 -12.18 20.04 10.15
CA ASP A 72 -11.15 19.67 11.12
C ASP A 72 -9.89 19.11 10.43
N ILE A 73 -10.11 18.29 9.41
CA ILE A 73 -9.00 17.73 8.59
C ILE A 73 -8.28 18.83 7.80
N ALA A 74 -9.03 19.82 7.27
CA ALA A 74 -8.46 20.92 6.52
C ALA A 74 -7.63 21.83 7.44
N GLU A 75 -8.14 22.16 8.61
CA GLU A 75 -7.46 22.96 9.63
C GLU A 75 -6.15 22.29 10.08
N ALA A 76 -6.19 21.02 10.47
CA ALA A 76 -5.02 20.25 10.89
C ALA A 76 -3.91 20.21 9.82
N ALA A 77 -4.31 20.23 8.55
CA ALA A 77 -3.36 20.22 7.41
C ALA A 77 -2.90 21.63 7.00
N GLY A 78 -3.47 22.70 7.56
CA GLY A 78 -3.26 24.08 7.12
C GLY A 78 -3.74 24.32 5.69
N LEU A 79 -4.88 23.72 5.32
CA LEU A 79 -5.53 23.84 4.01
C LEU A 79 -6.92 24.45 4.13
N THR A 80 -7.40 25.08 3.07
CA THR A 80 -8.82 25.35 2.92
C THR A 80 -9.57 24.06 2.61
N ILE A 81 -10.88 23.98 2.90
CA ILE A 81 -11.72 22.81 2.56
C ILE A 81 -11.61 22.48 1.06
N ARG A 82 -11.67 23.49 0.19
CA ARG A 82 -11.50 23.32 -1.26
C ARG A 82 -10.11 22.79 -1.63
N GLY A 83 -9.06 23.32 -0.99
CA GLY A 83 -7.68 22.85 -1.19
C GLY A 83 -7.50 21.39 -0.78
N LEU A 84 -8.07 20.99 0.36
CA LEU A 84 -8.08 19.63 0.84
C LEU A 84 -8.81 18.70 -0.14
N GLN A 85 -10.01 19.06 -0.60
CA GLN A 85 -10.78 18.28 -1.57
C GLN A 85 -10.01 18.04 -2.88
N LEU A 86 -9.40 19.11 -3.43
CA LEU A 86 -8.58 19.01 -4.63
C LEU A 86 -7.34 18.12 -4.42
N ALA A 87 -6.68 18.23 -3.26
CA ALA A 87 -5.52 17.42 -2.93
C ALA A 87 -5.89 15.93 -2.85
N PHE A 88 -6.99 15.59 -2.17
CA PHE A 88 -7.48 14.20 -2.08
C PHE A 88 -7.91 13.66 -3.44
N GLN A 89 -8.64 14.46 -4.24
CA GLN A 89 -9.06 14.04 -5.58
C GLN A 89 -7.86 13.75 -6.49
N ARG A 90 -6.83 14.59 -6.47
CA ARG A 90 -5.63 14.42 -7.30
C ARG A 90 -4.76 13.24 -6.87
N SER A 91 -4.64 13.01 -5.56
CA SER A 91 -3.70 12.02 -5.03
C SER A 91 -4.32 10.65 -4.79
N PHE A 92 -5.62 10.58 -4.49
CA PHE A 92 -6.32 9.34 -4.13
C PHE A 92 -7.57 9.07 -4.98
N GLY A 93 -7.93 9.96 -5.90
CA GLY A 93 -9.15 9.81 -6.73
C GLY A 93 -10.45 9.87 -5.92
N THR A 94 -10.42 10.40 -4.68
CA THR A 94 -11.56 10.34 -3.77
C THR A 94 -11.72 11.63 -2.95
N THR A 95 -12.82 11.74 -2.20
CA THR A 95 -13.04 12.88 -1.29
C THR A 95 -12.48 12.60 0.11
N PRO A 96 -12.11 13.63 0.90
CA PRO A 96 -11.64 13.45 2.29
C PRO A 96 -12.63 12.66 3.16
N ARG A 97 -13.93 12.92 3.00
CA ARG A 97 -14.99 12.21 3.72
C ARG A 97 -15.07 10.72 3.36
N HIS A 98 -14.90 10.40 2.08
CA HIS A 98 -14.89 9.01 1.63
C HIS A 98 -13.63 8.29 2.11
N TYR A 99 -12.49 8.96 2.09
CA TYR A 99 -11.24 8.46 2.63
C TYR A 99 -11.34 8.13 4.13
N LEU A 100 -11.83 9.08 4.96
CA LEU A 100 -12.09 8.86 6.38
C LEU A 100 -13.02 7.66 6.61
N ARG A 101 -14.11 7.56 5.83
CA ARG A 101 -15.01 6.40 5.93
C ARG A 101 -14.28 5.09 5.62
N GLY A 102 -13.38 5.07 4.64
CA GLY A 102 -12.54 3.93 4.33
C GLY A 102 -11.67 3.51 5.50
N VAL A 103 -10.95 4.46 6.11
CA VAL A 103 -10.13 4.21 7.31
C VAL A 103 -10.95 3.64 8.46
N ARG A 104 -12.15 4.17 8.71
CA ARG A 104 -13.07 3.67 9.74
C ARG A 104 -13.54 2.23 9.48
N LEU A 105 -13.81 1.91 8.22
CA LEU A 105 -14.18 0.54 7.83
C LEU A 105 -13.02 -0.44 8.03
N ASP A 106 -11.79 -0.03 7.71
CA ASP A 106 -10.61 -0.85 7.92
C ASP A 106 -10.39 -1.14 9.40
N ARG A 107 -10.47 -0.12 10.26
CA ARG A 107 -10.38 -0.26 11.72
C ARG A 107 -11.49 -1.15 12.31
N ALA A 108 -12.74 -0.95 11.83
CA ALA A 108 -13.86 -1.79 12.25
C ALA A 108 -13.66 -3.26 11.84
N ARG A 109 -13.05 -3.51 10.68
CA ARG A 109 -12.71 -4.86 10.24
C ARG A 109 -11.64 -5.50 11.11
N ASP A 110 -10.58 -4.76 11.42
CA ASP A 110 -9.51 -5.22 12.30
C ASP A 110 -10.09 -5.64 13.67
N GLU A 111 -10.95 -4.81 14.24
CA GLU A 111 -11.62 -5.08 15.51
C GLU A 111 -12.53 -6.32 15.45
N LEU A 112 -13.35 -6.45 14.39
CA LEU A 112 -14.24 -7.59 14.20
C LEU A 112 -13.47 -8.90 13.97
N SER A 113 -12.30 -8.84 13.33
CA SER A 113 -11.49 -10.02 13.01
C SER A 113 -10.67 -10.54 14.19
N THR A 114 -10.41 -9.70 15.18
CA THR A 114 -9.61 -10.03 16.37
C THR A 114 -10.45 -10.38 17.59
N ALA A 115 -11.77 -10.12 17.54
CA ALA A 115 -12.68 -10.38 18.65
C ALA A 115 -12.95 -11.88 18.85
N ALA A 116 -13.05 -12.30 20.11
CA ALA A 116 -13.52 -13.65 20.45
C ALA A 116 -15.02 -13.80 20.14
N PRO A 117 -15.48 -15.02 19.82
CA PRO A 117 -16.89 -15.29 19.55
C PRO A 117 -17.79 -14.81 20.71
N GLY A 118 -18.74 -13.94 20.41
CA GLY A 118 -19.68 -13.40 21.40
C GLY A 118 -19.18 -12.16 22.18
N GLU A 119 -17.95 -11.73 21.98
CA GLU A 119 -17.35 -10.58 22.66
C GLU A 119 -17.90 -9.24 22.16
N LEU A 120 -18.17 -9.13 20.85
CA LEU A 120 -18.60 -7.90 20.22
C LEU A 120 -19.96 -8.01 19.52
N VAL A 121 -20.68 -6.88 19.53
CA VAL A 121 -21.88 -6.67 18.73
C VAL A 121 -21.55 -5.76 17.56
N VAL A 122 -21.87 -6.18 16.33
CA VAL A 122 -21.60 -5.42 15.11
C VAL A 122 -22.14 -3.99 15.17
N GLY A 123 -23.30 -3.77 15.86
CA GLY A 123 -23.89 -2.45 16.04
C GLY A 123 -23.02 -1.53 16.89
N ASP A 124 -22.39 -2.05 17.93
CA ASP A 124 -21.53 -1.28 18.84
C ASP A 124 -20.20 -0.91 18.14
N VAL A 125 -19.63 -1.81 17.36
CA VAL A 125 -18.47 -1.53 16.52
C VAL A 125 -18.81 -0.45 15.50
N ALA A 126 -19.97 -0.54 14.82
CA ALA A 126 -20.41 0.47 13.87
C ALA A 126 -20.53 1.86 14.54
N ALA A 127 -21.15 1.93 15.72
CA ALA A 127 -21.33 3.18 16.47
C ALA A 127 -19.98 3.77 16.91
N ARG A 128 -19.06 2.93 17.44
CA ARG A 128 -17.71 3.34 17.86
C ARG A 128 -16.94 3.99 16.72
N TRP A 129 -17.04 3.44 15.51
CA TRP A 129 -16.39 3.98 14.32
C TRP A 129 -17.23 5.05 13.61
N GLY A 130 -18.23 5.64 14.28
CA GLY A 130 -18.98 6.80 13.81
C GLY A 130 -19.94 6.52 12.66
N PHE A 131 -20.43 5.28 12.53
CA PHE A 131 -21.48 4.94 11.58
C PHE A 131 -22.86 5.07 12.23
N VAL A 132 -23.71 5.89 11.61
CA VAL A 132 -25.10 6.03 12.02
C VAL A 132 -25.93 4.90 11.41
N GLY A 133 -26.29 3.91 12.23
CA GLY A 133 -27.15 2.77 11.84
C GLY A 133 -26.36 1.59 11.25
N ALA A 134 -26.61 0.42 11.85
CA ALA A 134 -25.94 -0.84 11.49
C ALA A 134 -26.18 -1.28 10.03
N GLY A 135 -27.34 -0.92 9.44
CA GLY A 135 -27.65 -1.25 8.05
C GLY A 135 -26.75 -0.52 7.04
N ARG A 136 -26.53 0.79 7.24
CA ARG A 136 -25.62 1.59 6.39
C ARG A 136 -24.17 1.14 6.57
N PHE A 137 -23.76 0.82 7.79
CA PHE A 137 -22.47 0.24 8.05
C PHE A 137 -22.28 -1.05 7.29
N ALA A 138 -23.22 -2.00 7.40
CA ALA A 138 -23.15 -3.29 6.71
C ALA A 138 -23.08 -3.14 5.18
N GLN A 139 -23.84 -2.17 4.62
CA GLN A 139 -23.78 -1.88 3.18
C GLN A 139 -22.40 -1.38 2.75
N HIS A 140 -21.85 -0.37 3.45
CA HIS A 140 -20.51 0.15 3.13
C HIS A 140 -19.41 -0.89 3.35
N TYR A 141 -19.55 -1.71 4.38
CA TYR A 141 -18.64 -2.80 4.68
C TYR A 141 -18.64 -3.85 3.56
N ALA A 142 -19.81 -4.30 3.14
CA ALA A 142 -19.95 -5.28 2.07
C ALA A 142 -19.43 -4.73 0.71
N GLN A 143 -19.66 -3.45 0.41
CA GLN A 143 -19.10 -2.80 -0.77
C GLN A 143 -17.56 -2.78 -0.77
N ARG A 144 -16.94 -2.65 0.40
CA ARG A 144 -15.48 -2.55 0.52
C ARG A 144 -14.80 -3.91 0.57
N PHE A 145 -15.38 -4.88 1.29
CA PHE A 145 -14.72 -6.14 1.62
C PHE A 145 -15.33 -7.38 0.96
N GLY A 146 -16.48 -7.23 0.28
CA GLY A 146 -17.16 -8.35 -0.38
C GLY A 146 -17.87 -9.31 0.59
N GLU A 147 -17.92 -8.99 1.89
CA GLU A 147 -18.54 -9.81 2.93
C GLU A 147 -19.29 -8.92 3.95
N LEU A 148 -20.20 -9.50 4.70
CA LEU A 148 -20.92 -8.79 5.75
C LEU A 148 -20.09 -8.75 7.05
N PRO A 149 -20.23 -7.71 7.91
CA PRO A 149 -19.52 -7.61 9.19
C PRO A 149 -19.71 -8.85 10.10
N ARG A 150 -20.91 -9.43 10.08
CA ARG A 150 -21.22 -10.66 10.84
C ARG A 150 -20.42 -11.89 10.36
N GLN A 151 -20.02 -11.90 9.09
CA GLN A 151 -19.23 -13.01 8.54
C GLN A 151 -17.78 -12.90 9.00
N THR A 152 -17.24 -11.66 9.05
CA THR A 152 -15.92 -11.42 9.62
C THR A 152 -15.87 -11.80 11.11
N LEU A 153 -16.87 -11.40 11.90
CA LEU A 153 -16.94 -11.68 13.35
C LEU A 153 -17.04 -13.17 13.69
N ARG A 154 -17.49 -14.02 12.78
CA ARG A 154 -17.66 -15.48 13.01
C ARG A 154 -16.45 -16.32 12.61
N ARG A 155 -15.43 -15.71 12.04
CA ARG A 155 -14.18 -16.40 11.65
C ARG A 155 -13.22 -16.50 12.81
#